data_04c53dbba4692b181fb01e6b28d4fe0d
#
_entry.id   04c53dbba4692b181fb01e6b28d4fe0d
#
_cell.length_a   1.000
_cell.length_b   1.000
_cell.length_c   1.000
_cell.angle_alpha   90.00
_cell.angle_beta   90.00
_cell.angle_gamma   90.00
#
_symmetry.space_group_name_H-M   'P 1'
#
loop_
_entity.id
_entity.type
_entity.pdbx_description
1 polymer ?
#
loop_
_entity_poly.entity_id
_entity_poly.type
_entity_poly.pdbx_seq_one_letter_code
_entity_poly.pdbx_strand_id
1 'polypeptide(L)'
;MKKILFIIGSLRAKSFNRQVANEAKSVIGNRAEVSELDYSDLPLLNQDIEQPEPAAVARIRKTVSESDVIWIFTPEYNLSYPGHLKNLLDWLSRPVIPMDYGTPTCINGKRVAISGAGGKAATASSRAKLTELLTFIKAEVLPEQIGIAVPAEAWGTDVLVLTDEQKEELKAVAEKTIN
;
A
#
# COMPACT_ATOMS: atom_id res chain seq x y z
N MET A 1 -8.16 -2.82 -19.48
CA MET A 1 -7.80 -3.70 -18.34
C MET A 1 -7.48 -2.78 -17.18
N LYS A 2 -8.02 -3.03 -15.97
CA LYS A 2 -7.69 -2.20 -14.80
C LYS A 2 -6.22 -2.30 -14.45
N LYS A 3 -5.64 -1.19 -14.01
CA LYS A 3 -4.26 -1.07 -13.52
C LYS A 3 -4.25 -1.01 -12.00
N ILE A 4 -3.72 -2.04 -11.37
CA ILE A 4 -3.61 -2.14 -9.91
C ILE A 4 -2.15 -1.91 -9.51
N LEU A 5 -1.93 -0.88 -8.70
CA LEU A 5 -0.62 -0.54 -8.18
C LEU A 5 -0.43 -1.14 -6.79
N PHE A 6 0.52 -2.06 -6.65
CA PHE A 6 0.90 -2.61 -5.36
C PHE A 6 1.91 -1.72 -4.65
N ILE A 7 1.67 -1.43 -3.37
CA ILE A 7 2.60 -0.71 -2.50
C ILE A 7 2.98 -1.64 -1.35
N ILE A 8 4.25 -2.05 -1.32
CA ILE A 8 4.76 -2.93 -0.28
C ILE A 8 5.32 -2.09 0.88
N GLY A 9 4.64 -2.10 2.02
CA GLY A 9 5.01 -1.34 3.21
C GLY A 9 6.19 -1.93 3.99
N SER A 10 7.04 -2.74 3.37
CA SER A 10 8.24 -3.31 3.99
C SER A 10 9.38 -3.34 3.00
N LEU A 11 10.51 -2.75 3.37
CA LEU A 11 11.74 -2.73 2.55
C LEU A 11 12.55 -4.03 2.65
N ARG A 12 12.17 -4.96 3.53
CA ARG A 12 12.87 -6.24 3.67
C ARG A 12 12.67 -7.12 2.44
N ALA A 13 13.74 -7.64 1.84
CA ALA A 13 13.68 -8.46 0.64
C ALA A 13 12.76 -9.70 0.79
N LYS A 14 12.86 -10.38 1.95
CA LYS A 14 12.01 -11.54 2.29
C LYS A 14 10.77 -11.15 3.12
N SER A 15 10.19 -10.00 2.82
CA SER A 15 9.02 -9.50 3.54
C SER A 15 7.82 -10.44 3.39
N PHE A 16 7.13 -10.75 4.49
CA PHE A 16 5.85 -11.48 4.47
C PHE A 16 4.78 -10.69 3.72
N ASN A 17 4.80 -9.37 3.81
CA ASN A 17 3.87 -8.53 3.06
C ASN A 17 4.10 -8.62 1.55
N ARG A 18 5.35 -8.80 1.10
CA ARG A 18 5.67 -9.09 -0.30
C ARG A 18 5.16 -10.48 -0.72
N GLN A 19 5.24 -11.47 0.16
CA GLN A 19 4.72 -12.80 -0.13
C GLN A 19 3.19 -12.79 -0.24
N VAL A 20 2.49 -12.06 0.62
CA VAL A 20 1.04 -11.84 0.49
C VAL A 20 0.69 -11.10 -0.81
N ALA A 21 1.47 -10.09 -1.20
CA ALA A 21 1.28 -9.40 -2.47
C ALA A 21 1.49 -10.32 -3.68
N ASN A 22 2.47 -11.21 -3.63
CA ASN A 22 2.69 -12.20 -4.69
C ASN A 22 1.52 -13.18 -4.80
N GLU A 23 0.95 -13.63 -3.69
CA GLU A 23 -0.26 -14.45 -3.69
C GLU A 23 -1.45 -13.68 -4.27
N ALA A 24 -1.65 -12.43 -3.86
CA ALA A 24 -2.69 -11.56 -4.43
C ALA A 24 -2.53 -11.39 -5.96
N LYS A 25 -1.30 -11.20 -6.44
CA LYS A 25 -0.99 -11.13 -7.88
C LYS A 25 -1.34 -12.42 -8.60
N SER A 26 -1.03 -13.58 -7.98
CA SER A 26 -1.40 -14.91 -8.51
C SER A 26 -2.91 -15.07 -8.62
N VAL A 27 -3.66 -14.65 -7.59
CA VAL A 27 -5.13 -14.66 -7.57
C VAL A 27 -5.72 -13.75 -8.65
N ILE A 28 -5.18 -12.55 -8.84
CA ILE A 28 -5.61 -11.62 -9.90
C ILE A 28 -5.36 -12.24 -11.29
N GLY A 29 -4.22 -12.89 -11.50
CA GLY A 29 -3.84 -13.49 -12.77
C GLY A 29 -3.83 -12.46 -13.92
N ASN A 30 -4.45 -12.81 -15.02
CA ASN A 30 -4.52 -11.96 -16.22
C ASN A 30 -5.77 -11.05 -16.25
N ARG A 31 -6.53 -10.93 -15.14
CA ARG A 31 -7.77 -10.12 -15.08
C ARG A 31 -7.52 -8.64 -14.89
N ALA A 32 -6.32 -8.26 -14.42
CA ALA A 32 -5.88 -6.88 -14.31
C ALA A 32 -4.36 -6.79 -14.55
N GLU A 33 -3.89 -5.58 -14.89
CA GLU A 33 -2.46 -5.27 -14.96
C GLU A 33 -1.96 -4.90 -13.56
N VAL A 34 -1.03 -5.69 -13.02
CA VAL A 34 -0.46 -5.45 -11.68
C VAL A 34 0.97 -4.97 -11.80
N SER A 35 1.25 -3.79 -11.27
CA SER A 35 2.60 -3.23 -11.11
C SER A 35 2.93 -3.00 -9.64
N GLU A 36 4.21 -2.89 -9.31
CA GLU A 36 4.69 -2.56 -7.96
C GLU A 36 5.35 -1.18 -7.96
N LEU A 37 5.05 -0.37 -6.96
CA LEU A 37 5.66 0.94 -6.79
C LEU A 37 7.04 0.80 -6.14
N ASP A 38 8.09 1.23 -6.86
CA ASP A 38 9.38 1.48 -6.24
C ASP A 38 9.43 2.92 -5.70
N TYR A 39 9.61 3.04 -4.39
CA TYR A 39 9.74 4.31 -3.68
C TYR A 39 10.92 4.32 -2.70
N SER A 40 11.88 3.42 -2.93
CA SER A 40 13.08 3.27 -2.10
C SER A 40 14.01 4.49 -2.12
N ASP A 41 13.96 5.28 -3.19
CA ASP A 41 14.72 6.50 -3.42
C ASP A 41 13.97 7.79 -3.01
N LEU A 42 12.78 7.64 -2.41
CA LEU A 42 11.98 8.80 -2.02
C LEU A 42 12.61 9.54 -0.83
N PRO A 43 12.96 10.84 -0.97
CA PRO A 43 13.51 11.61 0.15
C PRO A 43 12.48 11.77 1.26
N LEU A 44 12.93 12.02 2.49
CA LEU A 44 12.03 12.43 3.55
C LEU A 44 11.38 13.75 3.18
N LEU A 45 10.05 13.86 3.42
CA LEU A 45 9.31 15.07 3.15
C LEU A 45 9.93 16.25 3.90
N ASN A 46 10.32 17.26 3.14
CA ASN A 46 10.81 18.53 3.63
C ASN A 46 10.34 19.62 2.67
N GLN A 47 9.70 20.66 3.22
CA GLN A 47 9.18 21.76 2.41
C GLN A 47 10.27 22.55 1.68
N ASP A 48 11.50 22.55 2.18
CA ASP A 48 12.65 23.23 1.54
C ASP A 48 13.05 22.60 0.20
N ILE A 49 12.66 21.32 -0.02
CA ILE A 49 12.97 20.58 -1.25
C ILE A 49 11.73 20.27 -2.10
N GLU A 50 10.56 20.81 -1.75
CA GLU A 50 9.35 20.61 -2.56
C GLU A 50 9.47 21.25 -3.96
N GLN A 51 10.29 22.28 -4.09
CA GLN A 51 10.50 22.99 -5.37
C GLN A 51 11.98 23.29 -5.62
N PRO A 52 12.51 22.89 -6.79
CA PRO A 52 11.85 22.10 -7.83
C PRO A 52 11.49 20.69 -7.33
N GLU A 53 10.37 20.14 -7.83
CA GLU A 53 9.91 18.81 -7.40
C GLU A 53 10.99 17.73 -7.60
N PRO A 54 11.34 16.94 -6.58
CA PRO A 54 12.30 15.86 -6.74
C PRO A 54 11.85 14.83 -7.79
N ALA A 55 12.77 14.36 -8.63
CA ALA A 55 12.47 13.43 -9.71
C ALA A 55 11.77 12.13 -9.22
N ALA A 56 12.15 11.63 -8.03
CA ALA A 56 11.50 10.48 -7.42
C ALA A 56 10.02 10.77 -7.10
N VAL A 57 9.70 11.96 -6.57
CA VAL A 57 8.33 12.39 -6.26
C VAL A 57 7.50 12.49 -7.53
N ALA A 58 8.02 13.16 -8.57
CA ALA A 58 7.33 13.29 -9.85
C ALA A 58 7.02 11.93 -10.49
N ARG A 59 7.99 11.01 -10.49
CA ARG A 59 7.82 9.63 -10.98
C ARG A 59 6.74 8.88 -10.21
N ILE A 60 6.78 8.94 -8.89
CA ILE A 60 5.83 8.25 -8.02
C ILE A 60 4.42 8.81 -8.21
N ARG A 61 4.24 10.14 -8.21
CA ARG A 61 2.95 10.79 -8.47
C ARG A 61 2.36 10.39 -9.82
N LYS A 62 3.18 10.35 -10.87
CA LYS A 62 2.78 9.89 -12.19
C LYS A 62 2.28 8.45 -12.13
N THR A 63 3.04 7.53 -11.53
CA THR A 63 2.67 6.12 -11.40
C THR A 63 1.35 5.95 -10.65
N VAL A 64 1.16 6.69 -9.55
CA VAL A 64 -0.10 6.68 -8.79
C VAL A 64 -1.26 7.24 -9.63
N SER A 65 -1.04 8.34 -10.36
CA SER A 65 -2.08 8.94 -11.22
C SER A 65 -2.56 7.98 -12.31
N GLU A 66 -1.66 7.20 -12.90
CA GLU A 66 -1.91 6.26 -14.00
C GLU A 66 -2.55 4.94 -13.53
N SER A 67 -2.62 4.69 -12.22
CA SER A 67 -3.29 3.51 -11.66
C SER A 67 -4.78 3.75 -11.42
N ASP A 68 -5.60 2.70 -11.55
CA ASP A 68 -7.03 2.73 -11.24
C ASP A 68 -7.30 2.42 -9.77
N VAL A 69 -6.52 1.49 -9.21
CA VAL A 69 -6.62 1.02 -7.82
C VAL A 69 -5.23 0.89 -7.22
N ILE A 70 -5.11 1.23 -5.95
CA ILE A 70 -3.90 0.99 -5.15
C ILE A 70 -4.19 -0.16 -4.18
N TRP A 71 -3.24 -1.09 -4.00
CA TRP A 71 -3.32 -2.09 -2.95
C TRP A 71 -2.07 -2.03 -2.07
N ILE A 72 -2.26 -1.66 -0.81
CA ILE A 72 -1.19 -1.50 0.17
C ILE A 72 -1.07 -2.76 1.01
N PHE A 73 0.14 -3.32 1.10
CA PHE A 73 0.49 -4.46 1.95
C PHE A 73 1.39 -3.98 3.08
N THR A 74 0.82 -3.83 4.29
CA THR A 74 1.49 -3.17 5.41
C THR A 74 1.88 -4.13 6.53
N PRO A 75 3.12 -4.09 7.04
CA PRO A 75 3.44 -4.66 8.35
C PRO A 75 2.91 -3.76 9.46
N GLU A 76 3.06 -4.20 10.71
CA GLU A 76 2.80 -3.38 11.90
C GLU A 76 4.09 -3.16 12.67
N TYR A 77 4.50 -1.91 12.83
CA TYR A 77 5.65 -1.49 13.63
C TYR A 77 5.15 -0.59 14.76
N ASN A 78 5.31 -1.05 16.01
CA ASN A 78 4.90 -0.29 17.19
C ASN A 78 3.44 0.20 17.10
N LEU A 79 2.52 -0.71 16.79
CA LEU A 79 1.08 -0.45 16.62
C LEU A 79 0.74 0.58 15.53
N SER A 80 1.59 0.70 14.50
CA SER A 80 1.37 1.63 13.38
C SER A 80 1.94 1.06 12.08
N TYR A 81 1.65 1.73 10.98
CA TYR A 81 2.28 1.48 9.69
C TYR A 81 3.71 2.04 9.66
N PRO A 82 4.59 1.55 8.76
CA PRO A 82 6.00 1.95 8.71
C PRO A 82 6.21 3.43 8.37
N GLY A 83 7.29 4.03 8.90
CA GLY A 83 7.62 5.43 8.66
C GLY A 83 7.86 5.80 7.20
N HIS A 84 8.49 4.91 6.42
CA HIS A 84 8.70 5.13 4.97
C HIS A 84 7.37 5.09 4.18
N LEU A 85 6.39 4.28 4.60
CA LEU A 85 5.03 4.32 4.03
C LEU A 85 4.31 5.62 4.40
N LYS A 86 4.50 6.10 5.65
CA LYS A 86 3.99 7.43 6.06
C LYS A 86 4.58 8.53 5.18
N ASN A 87 5.89 8.51 4.97
CA ASN A 87 6.59 9.47 4.12
C ASN A 87 6.05 9.49 2.69
N LEU A 88 5.82 8.30 2.11
CA LEU A 88 5.20 8.19 0.79
C LEU A 88 3.83 8.88 0.75
N LEU A 89 2.95 8.57 1.72
CA LEU A 89 1.59 9.14 1.77
C LEU A 89 1.62 10.65 2.02
N ASP A 90 2.59 11.14 2.80
CA ASP A 90 2.79 12.57 3.00
C ASP A 90 3.13 13.27 1.68
N TRP A 91 4.07 12.75 0.88
CA TRP A 91 4.37 13.28 -0.44
C TRP A 91 3.17 13.24 -1.39
N LEU A 92 2.39 12.15 -1.39
CA LEU A 92 1.22 12.00 -2.27
C LEU A 92 0.07 12.94 -1.91
N SER A 93 0.00 13.40 -0.64
CA SER A 93 -1.02 14.32 -0.15
C SER A 93 -0.68 15.79 -0.37
N ARG A 94 0.55 16.11 -0.78
CA ARG A 94 0.96 17.50 -1.02
C ARG A 94 0.50 17.99 -2.40
N PRO A 95 0.06 19.26 -2.51
CA PRO A 95 -0.25 19.85 -3.79
C PRO A 95 0.98 19.92 -4.70
N VAL A 96 0.78 19.77 -6.00
CA VAL A 96 1.87 19.87 -7.00
C VAL A 96 2.33 21.32 -7.13
N ILE A 97 1.38 22.26 -7.11
CA ILE A 97 1.66 23.69 -7.08
C ILE A 97 1.62 24.15 -5.62
N PRO A 98 2.69 24.74 -5.09
CA PRO A 98 2.73 25.20 -3.70
C PRO A 98 1.52 26.09 -3.37
N MET A 99 0.91 25.86 -2.20
CA MET A 99 -0.27 26.57 -1.70
C MET A 99 -1.56 26.38 -2.50
N ASP A 100 -1.57 25.59 -3.56
CA ASP A 100 -2.80 25.24 -4.29
C ASP A 100 -3.48 24.03 -3.65
N TYR A 101 -4.25 24.25 -2.60
CA TYR A 101 -5.05 23.22 -1.93
C TYR A 101 -6.40 22.97 -2.60
N GLY A 102 -6.73 23.69 -3.66
CA GLY A 102 -7.97 23.52 -4.43
C GLY A 102 -7.87 22.41 -5.48
N THR A 103 -6.69 22.16 -6.02
CA THR A 103 -6.47 21.12 -7.02
C THR A 103 -6.32 19.75 -6.34
N PRO A 104 -7.07 18.73 -6.78
CA PRO A 104 -6.94 17.37 -6.26
C PRO A 104 -5.52 16.81 -6.43
N THR A 105 -5.02 16.14 -5.40
CA THR A 105 -3.72 15.42 -5.46
C THR A 105 -3.88 14.09 -6.18
N CYS A 106 -2.77 13.43 -6.53
CA CYS A 106 -2.80 12.14 -7.24
C CYS A 106 -3.45 10.99 -6.43
N ILE A 107 -3.55 11.12 -5.10
CA ILE A 107 -4.19 10.12 -4.22
C ILE A 107 -5.69 10.41 -4.02
N ASN A 108 -6.15 11.62 -4.29
CA ASN A 108 -7.53 12.03 -4.06
C ASN A 108 -8.49 11.22 -4.94
N GLY A 109 -9.49 10.58 -4.33
CA GLY A 109 -10.47 9.72 -4.99
C GLY A 109 -9.91 8.37 -5.47
N LYS A 110 -8.64 8.04 -5.19
CA LYS A 110 -8.10 6.71 -5.52
C LYS A 110 -8.72 5.65 -4.62
N ARG A 111 -9.21 4.58 -5.23
CA ARG A 111 -9.64 3.38 -4.51
C ARG A 111 -8.44 2.66 -3.94
N VAL A 112 -8.46 2.36 -2.65
CA VAL A 112 -7.33 1.77 -1.93
C VAL A 112 -7.78 0.53 -1.17
N ALA A 113 -7.21 -0.64 -1.50
CA ALA A 113 -7.29 -1.85 -0.69
C ALA A 113 -6.13 -1.90 0.30
N ILE A 114 -6.35 -2.51 1.47
CA ILE A 114 -5.33 -2.69 2.49
C ILE A 114 -5.30 -4.16 2.90
N SER A 115 -4.10 -4.73 2.90
CA SER A 115 -3.81 -6.04 3.50
C SER A 115 -2.56 -5.94 4.37
N GLY A 116 -2.39 -6.86 5.29
CA GLY A 116 -1.20 -6.83 6.12
C GLY A 116 -0.82 -8.19 6.69
N ALA A 117 0.47 -8.43 6.86
CA ALA A 117 1.03 -9.58 7.55
C ALA A 117 1.98 -9.13 8.66
N GLY A 118 1.79 -9.66 9.86
CA GLY A 118 2.56 -9.25 11.05
C GLY A 118 2.37 -10.20 12.22
N GLY A 119 2.62 -9.73 13.42
CA GLY A 119 2.49 -10.51 14.65
C GLY A 119 1.07 -10.97 14.95
N LYS A 120 0.82 -11.40 16.19
CA LYS A 120 -0.46 -12.00 16.64
C LYS A 120 -1.70 -11.12 16.36
N ALA A 121 -1.54 -9.78 16.37
CA ALA A 121 -2.63 -8.85 16.07
C ALA A 121 -2.94 -8.72 14.56
N ALA A 122 -2.28 -9.50 13.71
CA ALA A 122 -2.53 -9.51 12.27
C ALA A 122 -2.62 -8.11 11.65
N THR A 123 -1.73 -7.21 12.08
CA THR A 123 -1.64 -5.81 11.65
C THR A 123 -2.90 -4.95 11.88
N ALA A 124 -3.74 -5.31 12.85
CA ALA A 124 -5.02 -4.62 13.08
C ALA A 124 -4.85 -3.11 13.32
N SER A 125 -3.90 -2.71 14.19
CA SER A 125 -3.65 -1.30 14.49
C SER A 125 -3.08 -0.54 13.31
N SER A 126 -2.15 -1.15 12.57
CA SER A 126 -1.57 -0.57 11.36
C SER A 126 -2.63 -0.32 10.30
N ARG A 127 -3.50 -1.29 10.02
CA ARG A 127 -4.57 -1.17 9.03
C ARG A 127 -5.59 -0.11 9.43
N ALA A 128 -6.00 -0.06 10.70
CA ALA A 128 -6.95 0.94 11.20
C ALA A 128 -6.39 2.36 11.05
N LYS A 129 -5.15 2.62 11.50
CA LYS A 129 -4.50 3.93 11.37
C LYS A 129 -4.23 4.32 9.91
N LEU A 130 -3.92 3.34 9.06
CA LEU A 130 -3.73 3.58 7.64
C LEU A 130 -5.06 3.95 6.96
N THR A 131 -6.17 3.31 7.34
CA THR A 131 -7.51 3.67 6.90
C THR A 131 -7.86 5.11 7.28
N GLU A 132 -7.60 5.50 8.53
CA GLU A 132 -7.82 6.87 9.01
C GLU A 132 -7.02 7.89 8.18
N LEU A 133 -5.70 7.66 8.00
CA LEU A 133 -4.85 8.55 7.22
C LEU A 133 -5.31 8.66 5.76
N LEU A 134 -5.55 7.53 5.10
CA LEU A 134 -5.98 7.51 3.70
C LEU A 134 -7.31 8.23 3.49
N THR A 135 -8.27 8.03 4.41
CA THR A 135 -9.55 8.74 4.40
C THR A 135 -9.34 10.25 4.58
N PHE A 136 -8.46 10.65 5.51
CA PHE A 136 -8.13 12.06 5.73
C PHE A 136 -7.55 12.73 4.47
N ILE A 137 -6.67 12.04 3.75
CA ILE A 137 -6.09 12.53 2.48
C ILE A 137 -6.99 12.26 1.27
N LYS A 138 -8.27 11.93 1.51
CA LYS A 138 -9.35 11.81 0.53
C LYS A 138 -9.20 10.63 -0.45
N ALA A 139 -8.53 9.56 -0.08
CA ALA A 139 -8.62 8.29 -0.79
C ALA A 139 -9.92 7.55 -0.43
N GLU A 140 -10.39 6.69 -1.33
CA GLU A 140 -11.53 5.79 -1.10
C GLU A 140 -11.05 4.43 -0.61
N VAL A 141 -11.03 4.23 0.70
CA VAL A 141 -10.56 2.96 1.28
C VAL A 141 -11.65 1.91 1.16
N LEU A 142 -11.30 0.76 0.56
CA LEU A 142 -12.19 -0.39 0.49
C LEU A 142 -12.43 -0.97 1.89
N PRO A 143 -13.68 -1.32 2.24
CA PRO A 143 -13.99 -1.87 3.56
C PRO A 143 -13.43 -3.29 3.76
N GLU A 144 -13.29 -4.05 2.68
CA GLU A 144 -12.72 -5.39 2.71
C GLU A 144 -11.21 -5.32 2.91
N GLN A 145 -10.75 -5.85 4.04
CA GLN A 145 -9.33 -5.89 4.40
C GLN A 145 -8.98 -7.25 4.98
N ILE A 146 -7.76 -7.72 4.73
CA ILE A 146 -7.25 -8.93 5.37
C ILE A 146 -6.01 -8.62 6.21
N GLY A 147 -5.98 -9.18 7.43
CA GLY A 147 -4.80 -9.21 8.29
C GLY A 147 -4.38 -10.65 8.54
N ILE A 148 -3.09 -10.93 8.36
CA ILE A 148 -2.51 -12.26 8.49
C ILE A 148 -1.58 -12.28 9.70
N ALA A 149 -1.91 -13.11 10.69
CA ALA A 149 -1.00 -13.42 11.78
C ALA A 149 0.07 -14.38 11.26
N VAL A 150 1.31 -13.92 11.24
CA VAL A 150 2.47 -14.72 10.78
C VAL A 150 2.77 -15.79 11.81
N PRO A 151 2.72 -17.08 11.47
CA PRO A 151 3.00 -18.17 12.40
C PRO A 151 4.49 -18.18 12.81
N ALA A 152 4.77 -18.75 13.99
CA ALA A 152 6.11 -18.75 14.58
C ALA A 152 7.18 -19.36 13.65
N GLU A 153 6.82 -20.42 12.95
CA GLU A 153 7.70 -21.14 12.02
C GLU A 153 8.16 -20.24 10.85
N ALA A 154 7.27 -19.37 10.37
CA ALA A 154 7.58 -18.46 9.27
C ALA A 154 8.69 -17.45 9.65
N TRP A 155 8.76 -17.04 10.91
CA TRP A 155 9.82 -16.13 11.38
C TRP A 155 11.20 -16.78 11.37
N GLY A 156 11.26 -18.11 11.52
CA GLY A 156 12.52 -18.87 11.44
C GLY A 156 12.95 -19.23 10.02
N THR A 157 12.00 -19.37 9.11
CA THR A 157 12.25 -19.82 7.72
C THR A 157 12.18 -18.72 6.70
N ASP A 158 11.64 -17.53 7.06
CA ASP A 158 11.30 -16.45 6.14
C ASP A 158 10.25 -16.84 5.06
N VAL A 159 9.51 -17.93 5.27
CA VAL A 159 8.48 -18.43 4.34
C VAL A 159 7.11 -18.37 5.00
N LEU A 160 6.18 -17.66 4.39
CA LEU A 160 4.77 -17.57 4.81
C LEU A 160 3.92 -18.47 3.91
N VAL A 161 3.26 -19.46 4.52
CA VAL A 161 2.26 -20.29 3.85
C VAL A 161 0.88 -19.85 4.34
N LEU A 162 0.04 -19.39 3.42
CA LEU A 162 -1.34 -18.99 3.75
C LEU A 162 -2.23 -20.23 3.91
N THR A 163 -3.15 -20.17 4.86
CA THR A 163 -4.23 -21.16 4.97
C THR A 163 -5.23 -20.99 3.82
N ASP A 164 -6.05 -22.00 3.57
CA ASP A 164 -7.08 -21.90 2.52
C ASP A 164 -8.11 -20.81 2.84
N GLU A 165 -8.46 -20.62 4.12
CA GLU A 165 -9.31 -19.52 4.57
C GLU A 165 -8.68 -18.14 4.24
N GLN A 166 -7.40 -17.95 4.56
CA GLN A 166 -6.70 -16.70 4.25
C GLN A 166 -6.60 -16.44 2.74
N LYS A 167 -6.46 -17.50 1.94
CA LYS A 167 -6.48 -17.38 0.48
C LYS A 167 -7.85 -16.95 -0.05
N GLU A 168 -8.95 -17.50 0.49
CA GLU A 168 -10.28 -17.07 0.08
C GLU A 168 -10.59 -15.63 0.54
N GLU A 169 -10.17 -15.21 1.73
CA GLU A 169 -10.27 -13.81 2.16
C GLU A 169 -9.45 -12.88 1.25
N LEU A 170 -8.23 -13.27 0.90
CA LEU A 170 -7.38 -12.48 -0.02
C LEU A 170 -8.02 -12.37 -1.40
N LYS A 171 -8.64 -13.45 -1.87
CA LYS A 171 -9.39 -13.47 -3.13
C LYS A 171 -10.60 -12.54 -3.08
N ALA A 172 -11.32 -12.48 -1.97
CA ALA A 172 -12.44 -11.54 -1.81
C ALA A 172 -11.97 -10.07 -1.94
N VAL A 173 -10.81 -9.72 -1.33
CA VAL A 173 -10.22 -8.39 -1.53
C VAL A 173 -9.80 -8.16 -2.97
N ALA A 174 -9.18 -9.16 -3.63
CA ALA A 174 -8.79 -9.09 -5.03
C ALA A 174 -9.99 -8.81 -5.96
N GLU A 175 -11.11 -9.49 -5.76
CA GLU A 175 -12.34 -9.26 -6.55
C GLU A 175 -12.82 -7.80 -6.43
N LYS A 176 -12.69 -7.17 -5.26
CA LYS A 176 -13.04 -5.76 -5.08
C LYS A 176 -12.07 -4.81 -5.79
N THR A 177 -10.82 -5.20 -5.98
CA THR A 177 -9.85 -4.38 -6.73
C THR A 177 -10.04 -4.48 -8.23
N ILE A 178 -10.55 -5.61 -8.72
CA ILE A 178 -10.77 -5.85 -10.15
C ILE A 178 -12.10 -5.22 -10.62
N ASN A 179 -13.11 -5.22 -9.78
CA ASN A 179 -14.47 -4.67 -10.09
C ASN A 179 -14.60 -3.21 -9.66
#